data_f48e4998d481f61584aa86177f9313dc
#
_entry.id   f48e4998d481f61584aa86177f9313dc
#
_cell.length_a   1.000
_cell.length_b   1.000
_cell.length_c   1.000
_cell.angle_alpha   90.00
_cell.angle_beta   90.00
_cell.angle_gamma   90.00
#
_symmetry.space_group_name_H-M   'P 1'
#
loop_
_entity.id
_entity.type
_entity.pdbx_description
1 polymer ?
#
loop_
_entity_poly.entity_id
_entity_poly.type
_entity_poly.pdbx_seq_one_letter_code
_entity_poly.pdbx_strand_id
1 'polypeptide(L)'
;LLQRHPDVRAIGVTGQMHGILYLNADGEAASPLYTWQDGRGDLPFDETNSWAEHLSAITAHPLSTGYGMVTHFYNLCHRLVPEDAVCLCTIGDYIAMKLDGLTRPRIEPTNGASLGLFDLGKRRFDAEALLRAEMDEAFLPEIANTPLLGTGALGIPVYAAIGDNQAAFLGAVGDL
;
A
#
# COMPACT_ATOMS: atom_id res chain seq x y z
N LEU A 1 -17.10 13.40 -14.07
CA LEU A 1 -16.58 14.53 -13.30
C LEU A 1 -15.77 15.47 -14.22
N LEU A 2 -14.74 14.99 -14.91
CA LEU A 2 -13.84 15.80 -15.75
C LEU A 2 -14.56 16.53 -16.90
N GLN A 3 -15.58 15.93 -17.50
CA GLN A 3 -16.41 16.60 -18.51
C GLN A 3 -17.14 17.85 -17.96
N ARG A 4 -17.39 17.91 -16.65
CA ARG A 4 -18.02 19.03 -15.97
C ARG A 4 -17.01 20.07 -15.46
N HIS A 5 -15.73 19.73 -15.46
CA HIS A 5 -14.63 20.54 -14.94
C HIS A 5 -13.46 20.51 -15.94
N PRO A 6 -13.58 21.22 -17.08
CA PRO A 6 -12.56 21.20 -18.14
C PRO A 6 -11.27 21.93 -17.76
N ASP A 7 -11.26 22.64 -16.65
CA ASP A 7 -10.14 23.39 -16.08
C ASP A 7 -9.25 22.60 -15.12
N VAL A 8 -9.58 21.31 -14.88
CA VAL A 8 -8.74 20.43 -14.05
C VAL A 8 -7.34 20.33 -14.64
N ARG A 9 -6.33 20.60 -13.82
CA ARG A 9 -4.90 20.62 -14.20
C ARG A 9 -4.10 19.45 -13.69
N ALA A 10 -4.60 18.77 -12.64
CA ALA A 10 -3.94 17.63 -12.01
C ALA A 10 -4.94 16.80 -11.22
N ILE A 11 -4.60 15.54 -10.98
CA ILE A 11 -5.36 14.62 -10.14
C ILE A 11 -4.44 14.15 -9.02
N GLY A 12 -4.80 14.45 -7.78
CA GLY A 12 -4.23 13.88 -6.57
C GLY A 12 -5.20 12.88 -5.95
N VAL A 13 -4.67 11.81 -5.39
CA VAL A 13 -5.45 10.78 -4.70
C VAL A 13 -5.04 10.73 -3.24
N THR A 14 -6.01 10.68 -2.35
CA THR A 14 -5.79 10.44 -0.92
C THR A 14 -6.85 9.51 -0.38
N GLY A 15 -6.52 8.74 0.64
CA GLY A 15 -7.43 7.79 1.26
C GLY A 15 -6.81 7.10 2.46
N GLN A 16 -7.54 6.11 2.98
CA GLN A 16 -7.10 5.34 4.14
C GLN A 16 -5.70 4.74 3.92
N MET A 17 -4.91 4.72 4.98
CA MET A 17 -3.60 4.10 5.05
C MET A 17 -3.71 2.62 5.44
N HIS A 18 -2.58 1.92 5.40
CA HIS A 18 -2.34 0.57 5.93
C HIS A 18 -3.03 -0.57 5.19
N GLY A 19 -4.31 -0.42 4.80
CA GLY A 19 -5.06 -1.50 4.15
C GLY A 19 -4.52 -1.90 2.77
N ILE A 20 -4.76 -3.16 2.39
CA ILE A 20 -4.28 -3.71 1.11
C ILE A 20 -5.39 -4.40 0.32
N LEU A 21 -5.18 -4.50 -0.97
CA LEU A 21 -5.86 -5.44 -1.86
C LEU A 21 -4.82 -6.11 -2.77
N TYR A 22 -5.17 -7.29 -3.28
CA TYR A 22 -4.34 -8.02 -4.24
C TYR A 22 -4.76 -7.72 -5.66
N LEU A 23 -3.81 -7.69 -6.58
CA LEU A 23 -4.02 -7.46 -8.00
C LEU A 23 -3.50 -8.64 -8.81
N ASN A 24 -4.19 -8.96 -9.89
CA ASN A 24 -3.73 -9.90 -10.92
C ASN A 24 -2.80 -9.23 -11.94
N ALA A 25 -2.32 -9.99 -12.91
CA ALA A 25 -1.38 -9.51 -13.93
C ALA A 25 -1.95 -8.40 -14.83
N ASP A 26 -3.27 -8.34 -14.98
CA ASP A 26 -3.98 -7.31 -15.75
C ASP A 26 -4.18 -6.00 -14.95
N GLY A 27 -3.76 -5.99 -13.69
CA GLY A 27 -3.96 -4.87 -12.77
C GLY A 27 -5.42 -4.74 -12.29
N GLU A 28 -6.18 -5.84 -12.32
CA GLU A 28 -7.52 -5.91 -11.75
C GLU A 28 -7.48 -6.45 -10.32
N ALA A 29 -8.46 -6.05 -9.50
CA ALA A 29 -8.55 -6.52 -8.12
C ALA A 29 -8.84 -8.04 -8.09
N ALA A 30 -7.94 -8.80 -7.49
CA ALA A 30 -8.04 -10.24 -7.27
C ALA A 30 -8.62 -10.59 -5.89
N SER A 31 -8.79 -9.60 -5.01
CA SER A 31 -9.35 -9.78 -3.66
C SER A 31 -10.28 -8.64 -3.27
N PRO A 32 -11.07 -8.82 -2.19
CA PRO A 32 -11.65 -7.69 -1.47
C PRO A 32 -10.55 -6.77 -0.92
N LEU A 33 -10.94 -5.55 -0.55
CA LEU A 33 -10.08 -4.64 0.21
C LEU A 33 -10.04 -5.08 1.68
N TYR A 34 -8.85 -5.39 2.17
CA TYR A 34 -8.58 -5.51 3.61
C TYR A 34 -8.24 -4.12 4.13
N THR A 35 -9.07 -3.57 4.99
CA THR A 35 -8.90 -2.20 5.48
C THR A 35 -7.94 -2.15 6.67
N TRP A 36 -7.58 -0.94 7.12
CA TRP A 36 -6.82 -0.73 8.35
C TRP A 36 -7.51 -1.28 9.63
N GLN A 37 -8.81 -1.57 9.54
CA GLN A 37 -9.60 -2.19 10.63
C GLN A 37 -9.54 -3.72 10.61
N ASP A 38 -8.78 -4.32 9.71
CA ASP A 38 -8.63 -5.77 9.65
C ASP A 38 -7.96 -6.28 10.93
N GLY A 39 -8.69 -7.09 11.69
CA GLY A 39 -8.28 -7.55 13.02
C GLY A 39 -7.44 -8.83 13.02
N ARG A 40 -7.05 -9.38 11.84
CA ARG A 40 -6.33 -10.66 11.82
C ARG A 40 -4.96 -10.61 12.48
N GLY A 41 -4.33 -9.44 12.56
CA GLY A 41 -3.08 -9.23 13.27
C GLY A 41 -3.16 -9.46 14.78
N ASP A 42 -4.36 -9.30 15.39
CA ASP A 42 -4.61 -9.55 16.81
C ASP A 42 -4.97 -11.01 17.12
N LEU A 43 -5.18 -11.84 16.09
CA LEU A 43 -5.43 -13.25 16.31
C LEU A 43 -4.19 -13.92 16.92
N PRO A 44 -4.37 -14.96 17.78
CA PRO A 44 -3.26 -15.69 18.37
C PRO A 44 -2.40 -16.35 17.28
N PHE A 45 -1.09 -16.13 17.33
CA PHE A 45 -0.10 -16.89 16.58
C PHE A 45 0.33 -18.11 17.39
N ASP A 46 0.61 -17.91 18.67
CA ASP A 46 0.93 -18.94 19.64
C ASP A 46 0.28 -18.61 21.02
N GLU A 47 0.74 -19.26 22.09
CA GLU A 47 0.20 -19.06 23.46
C GLU A 47 0.49 -17.66 24.02
N THR A 48 1.44 -16.94 23.47
CA THR A 48 1.97 -15.68 24.02
C THR A 48 1.91 -14.49 23.07
N ASN A 49 1.88 -14.72 21.77
CA ASN A 49 1.98 -13.67 20.76
C ASN A 49 0.80 -13.69 19.79
N SER A 50 0.41 -12.50 19.35
CA SER A 50 -0.43 -12.31 18.17
C SER A 50 0.39 -12.39 16.87
N TRP A 51 -0.27 -12.44 15.73
CA TRP A 51 0.39 -12.39 14.41
C TRP A 51 1.22 -11.12 14.21
N ALA A 52 0.72 -9.98 14.69
CA ALA A 52 1.45 -8.71 14.61
C ALA A 52 2.69 -8.71 15.49
N GLU A 53 2.60 -9.22 16.72
CA GLU A 53 3.73 -9.33 17.64
C GLU A 53 4.78 -10.32 17.13
N HIS A 54 4.37 -11.48 16.61
CA HIS A 54 5.28 -12.45 16.02
C HIS A 54 6.05 -11.85 14.84
N LEU A 55 5.34 -11.23 13.87
CA LEU A 55 5.98 -10.59 12.74
C LEU A 55 6.92 -9.46 13.17
N SER A 56 6.51 -8.64 14.16
CA SER A 56 7.37 -7.60 14.73
C SER A 56 8.66 -8.17 15.31
N ALA A 57 8.58 -9.28 16.03
CA ALA A 57 9.72 -9.92 16.65
C ALA A 57 10.74 -10.45 15.63
N ILE A 58 10.26 -11.16 14.60
CA ILE A 58 11.16 -11.75 13.58
C ILE A 58 11.76 -10.72 12.63
N THR A 59 11.07 -9.58 12.40
CA THR A 59 11.53 -8.56 11.47
C THR A 59 12.26 -7.39 12.13
N ALA A 60 12.12 -7.25 13.45
CA ALA A 60 12.59 -6.09 14.22
C ALA A 60 11.94 -4.76 13.80
N HIS A 61 10.76 -4.81 13.20
CA HIS A 61 9.92 -3.64 12.89
C HIS A 61 8.72 -3.60 13.85
N PRO A 62 8.40 -2.43 14.45
CA PRO A 62 7.18 -2.29 15.22
C PRO A 62 5.96 -2.31 14.30
N LEU A 63 5.15 -3.33 14.41
CA LEU A 63 3.95 -3.52 13.60
C LEU A 63 2.71 -3.67 14.49
N SER A 64 1.57 -3.32 13.93
CA SER A 64 0.27 -3.46 14.60
C SER A 64 -0.75 -4.13 13.67
N THR A 65 -1.82 -4.64 14.26
CA THR A 65 -2.98 -5.10 13.49
C THR A 65 -3.45 -4.02 12.52
N GLY A 66 -3.98 -4.41 11.39
CA GLY A 66 -4.40 -3.50 10.33
C GLY A 66 -3.27 -3.04 9.39
N TYR A 67 -1.99 -3.23 9.73
CA TYR A 67 -0.89 -2.97 8.80
C TYR A 67 -0.89 -3.98 7.66
N GLY A 68 -0.70 -3.49 6.43
CA GLY A 68 -0.78 -4.30 5.23
C GLY A 68 0.18 -5.49 5.22
N MET A 69 1.40 -5.33 5.76
CA MET A 69 2.36 -6.43 5.85
C MET A 69 1.93 -7.48 6.87
N VAL A 70 1.25 -7.11 7.95
CA VAL A 70 0.68 -8.07 8.92
C VAL A 70 -0.45 -8.86 8.26
N THR A 71 -1.34 -8.17 7.54
CA THR A 71 -2.43 -8.80 6.78
C THR A 71 -1.88 -9.76 5.72
N HIS A 72 -0.84 -9.32 4.98
CA HIS A 72 -0.21 -10.15 3.95
C HIS A 72 0.50 -11.36 4.54
N PHE A 73 1.22 -11.20 5.64
CA PHE A 73 1.88 -12.29 6.36
C PHE A 73 0.88 -13.36 6.80
N TYR A 74 -0.19 -12.94 7.44
CA TYR A 74 -1.27 -13.84 7.82
C TYR A 74 -1.82 -14.61 6.61
N ASN A 75 -2.08 -13.89 5.52
CA ASN A 75 -2.64 -14.49 4.29
C ASN A 75 -1.68 -15.51 3.66
N LEU A 76 -0.38 -15.23 3.63
CA LEU A 76 0.62 -16.17 3.14
C LEU A 76 0.61 -17.46 3.94
N CYS A 77 0.70 -17.35 5.27
CA CYS A 77 0.73 -18.51 6.17
C CYS A 77 -0.55 -19.36 6.10
N HIS A 78 -1.69 -18.73 5.80
CA HIS A 78 -2.99 -19.41 5.71
C HIS A 78 -3.42 -19.75 4.27
N ARG A 79 -2.58 -19.50 3.26
CA ARG A 79 -2.88 -19.73 1.83
C ARG A 79 -4.14 -19.00 1.37
N LEU A 80 -4.30 -17.76 1.85
CA LEU A 80 -5.44 -16.87 1.52
C LEU A 80 -5.08 -15.83 0.46
N VAL A 81 -3.83 -15.80 -0.01
CA VAL A 81 -3.44 -14.97 -1.16
C VAL A 81 -4.08 -15.60 -2.40
N PRO A 82 -4.81 -14.83 -3.23
CA PRO A 82 -5.40 -15.37 -4.46
C PRO A 82 -4.34 -15.96 -5.39
N GLU A 83 -4.66 -17.07 -6.06
CA GLU A 83 -3.72 -17.80 -6.92
C GLU A 83 -3.26 -16.98 -8.14
N ASP A 84 -4.11 -16.09 -8.64
CA ASP A 84 -3.82 -15.19 -9.76
C ASP A 84 -3.22 -13.85 -9.34
N ALA A 85 -3.05 -13.61 -8.04
CA ALA A 85 -2.45 -12.38 -7.53
C ALA A 85 -0.94 -12.35 -7.83
N VAL A 86 -0.48 -11.21 -8.34
CA VAL A 86 0.94 -10.95 -8.65
C VAL A 86 1.51 -9.75 -7.89
N CYS A 87 0.64 -9.01 -7.17
CA CYS A 87 1.05 -7.81 -6.48
C CYS A 87 -0.02 -7.43 -5.44
N LEU A 88 0.38 -6.68 -4.42
CA LEU A 88 -0.55 -6.00 -3.49
C LEU A 88 -0.36 -4.48 -3.59
N CYS A 89 -1.35 -3.71 -3.15
CA CYS A 89 -1.23 -2.25 -3.01
C CYS A 89 -2.30 -1.69 -2.07
N THR A 90 -2.20 -0.40 -1.75
CA THR A 90 -3.29 0.30 -1.07
C THR A 90 -4.42 0.62 -2.05
N ILE A 91 -5.61 0.95 -1.52
CA ILE A 91 -6.73 1.39 -2.37
C ILE A 91 -6.41 2.70 -3.10
N GLY A 92 -5.65 3.60 -2.47
CA GLY A 92 -5.21 4.86 -3.08
C GLY A 92 -4.29 4.61 -4.28
N ASP A 93 -3.31 3.72 -4.14
CA ASP A 93 -2.40 3.34 -5.22
C ASP A 93 -3.14 2.66 -6.38
N TYR A 94 -4.12 1.79 -6.06
CA TYR A 94 -4.99 1.17 -7.05
C TYR A 94 -5.76 2.20 -7.87
N ILE A 95 -6.39 3.17 -7.22
CA ILE A 95 -7.14 4.23 -7.90
C ILE A 95 -6.20 5.09 -8.76
N ALA A 96 -5.04 5.51 -8.23
CA ALA A 96 -4.07 6.29 -8.97
C ALA A 96 -3.54 5.53 -10.20
N MET A 97 -3.22 4.25 -10.04
CA MET A 97 -2.82 3.34 -11.11
C MET A 97 -3.86 3.28 -12.23
N LYS A 98 -5.15 3.08 -11.87
CA LYS A 98 -6.25 3.01 -12.85
C LYS A 98 -6.47 4.33 -13.57
N LEU A 99 -6.37 5.47 -12.88
CA LEU A 99 -6.49 6.80 -13.47
C LEU A 99 -5.35 7.10 -14.45
N ASP A 100 -4.14 6.60 -14.17
CA ASP A 100 -2.99 6.76 -15.06
C ASP A 100 -2.93 5.74 -16.20
N GLY A 101 -3.74 4.66 -16.14
CA GLY A 101 -3.76 3.60 -17.13
C GLY A 101 -2.62 2.58 -17.00
N LEU A 102 -2.02 2.49 -15.82
CA LEU A 102 -1.00 1.50 -15.49
C LEU A 102 -1.64 0.16 -15.10
N THR A 103 -0.86 -0.92 -15.20
CA THR A 103 -1.23 -2.27 -14.73
C THR A 103 -0.50 -2.68 -13.46
N ARG A 104 0.55 -1.94 -13.07
CA ARG A 104 1.24 -2.14 -11.79
C ARG A 104 1.19 -0.86 -10.96
N PRO A 105 0.91 -0.97 -9.66
CA PRO A 105 0.82 0.18 -8.78
C PRO A 105 2.21 0.74 -8.45
N ARG A 106 2.26 2.04 -8.23
CA ARG A 106 3.41 2.73 -7.66
C ARG A 106 2.99 3.39 -6.36
N ILE A 107 3.80 3.22 -5.32
CA ILE A 107 3.51 3.70 -3.98
C ILE A 107 4.44 4.84 -3.59
N GLU A 108 3.90 5.89 -3.04
CA GLU A 108 4.66 6.99 -2.45
C GLU A 108 5.33 6.50 -1.15
N PRO A 109 6.60 6.89 -0.85
CA PRO A 109 7.34 6.33 0.29
C PRO A 109 6.66 6.43 1.65
N THR A 110 5.92 7.51 1.95
CA THR A 110 5.21 7.63 3.24
C THR A 110 4.03 6.69 3.32
N ASN A 111 3.36 6.47 2.19
CA ASN A 111 2.30 5.48 2.07
C ASN A 111 2.88 4.06 2.12
N GLY A 112 4.05 3.82 1.50
CA GLY A 112 4.79 2.57 1.64
C GLY A 112 5.15 2.25 3.08
N ALA A 113 5.61 3.25 3.83
CA ALA A 113 5.91 3.11 5.26
C ALA A 113 4.67 2.71 6.08
N SER A 114 3.49 3.14 5.66
CA SER A 114 2.24 2.78 6.34
C SER A 114 1.87 1.31 6.22
N LEU A 115 2.40 0.61 5.23
CA LEU A 115 2.19 -0.83 5.09
C LEU A 115 3.00 -1.65 6.12
N GLY A 116 4.11 -1.10 6.62
CA GLY A 116 5.08 -1.76 7.47
C GLY A 116 6.28 -2.32 6.69
N LEU A 117 7.31 -2.80 7.40
CA LEU A 117 8.56 -3.35 6.85
C LEU A 117 9.25 -2.39 5.85
N PHE A 118 9.23 -1.11 6.14
CA PHE A 118 9.74 -0.06 5.27
C PHE A 118 10.86 0.73 5.97
N ASP A 119 11.99 0.89 5.29
CA ASP A 119 13.12 1.73 5.73
C ASP A 119 12.93 3.15 5.17
N LEU A 120 12.48 4.07 6.01
CA LEU A 120 12.27 5.48 5.63
C LEU A 120 13.57 6.18 5.24
N GLY A 121 14.70 5.80 5.85
CA GLY A 121 16.00 6.38 5.54
C GLY A 121 16.47 6.02 4.14
N LYS A 122 16.25 4.79 3.73
CA LYS A 122 16.58 4.29 2.40
C LYS A 122 15.41 4.44 1.40
N ARG A 123 14.22 4.84 1.88
CA ARG A 123 12.99 5.02 1.10
C ARG A 123 12.63 3.76 0.28
N ARG A 124 12.71 2.58 0.91
CA ARG A 124 12.38 1.30 0.29
C ARG A 124 11.91 0.30 1.34
N PHE A 125 11.27 -0.76 0.90
CA PHE A 125 11.00 -1.90 1.77
C PHE A 125 12.30 -2.53 2.27
N ASP A 126 12.28 -3.02 3.51
CA ASP A 126 13.45 -3.64 4.13
C ASP A 126 13.58 -5.10 3.65
N ALA A 127 14.49 -5.32 2.71
CA ALA A 127 14.72 -6.62 2.10
C ALA A 127 15.12 -7.71 3.12
N GLU A 128 15.85 -7.34 4.20
CA GLU A 128 16.21 -8.31 5.24
C GLU A 128 15.00 -8.69 6.09
N ALA A 129 14.11 -7.73 6.37
CA ALA A 129 12.88 -7.99 7.10
C ALA A 129 11.92 -8.84 6.25
N LEU A 130 11.79 -8.54 4.95
CA LEU A 130 11.00 -9.34 4.01
C LEU A 130 11.52 -10.78 3.93
N LEU A 131 12.84 -10.96 3.83
CA LEU A 131 13.45 -12.29 3.80
C LEU A 131 13.15 -13.08 5.08
N ARG A 132 13.24 -12.44 6.26
CA ARG A 132 12.90 -13.09 7.55
C ARG A 132 11.43 -13.47 7.65
N ALA A 133 10.56 -12.72 6.99
CA ALA A 133 9.13 -13.00 6.93
C ALA A 133 8.74 -13.92 5.76
N GLU A 134 9.71 -14.42 4.98
CA GLU A 134 9.48 -15.24 3.78
C GLU A 134 8.54 -14.57 2.75
N MET A 135 8.61 -13.23 2.65
CA MET A 135 7.85 -12.42 1.71
C MET A 135 8.66 -12.09 0.46
N ASP A 136 8.04 -12.22 -0.70
CA ASP A 136 8.66 -11.85 -1.98
C ASP A 136 8.53 -10.34 -2.22
N GLU A 137 9.67 -9.63 -2.33
CA GLU A 137 9.71 -8.20 -2.65
C GLU A 137 9.06 -7.89 -4.00
N ALA A 138 9.11 -8.81 -4.97
CA ALA A 138 8.48 -8.64 -6.28
C ALA A 138 6.95 -8.54 -6.21
N PHE A 139 6.36 -8.96 -5.09
CA PHE A 139 4.93 -8.87 -4.81
C PHE A 139 4.48 -7.49 -4.32
N LEU A 140 5.45 -6.62 -3.98
CA LEU A 140 5.17 -5.29 -3.46
C LEU A 140 5.05 -4.25 -4.59
N PRO A 141 4.37 -3.11 -4.34
CA PRO A 141 4.30 -2.03 -5.31
C PRO A 141 5.67 -1.39 -5.52
N GLU A 142 5.94 -0.94 -6.74
CA GLU A 142 7.13 -0.17 -7.06
C GLU A 142 7.12 1.17 -6.31
N ILE A 143 8.28 1.57 -5.75
CA ILE A 143 8.37 2.88 -5.09
C ILE A 143 8.35 3.99 -6.14
N ALA A 144 7.44 4.94 -5.98
CA ALA A 144 7.37 6.13 -6.81
C ALA A 144 8.55 7.06 -6.50
N ASN A 145 9.54 7.11 -7.39
CA ASN A 145 10.70 7.98 -7.24
C ASN A 145 10.36 9.46 -7.45
N THR A 146 9.27 9.73 -8.14
CA THR A 146 8.69 11.07 -8.34
C THR A 146 7.20 11.01 -7.99
N PRO A 147 6.62 12.11 -7.48
CA PRO A 147 5.19 12.14 -7.19
C PRO A 147 4.31 11.96 -8.43
N LEU A 148 4.76 12.42 -9.60
CA LEU A 148 4.04 12.29 -10.86
C LEU A 148 4.14 10.83 -11.36
N LEU A 149 2.99 10.17 -11.56
CA LEU A 149 2.92 8.85 -12.17
C LEU A 149 2.96 8.96 -13.70
N GLY A 150 2.10 9.79 -14.27
CA GLY A 150 1.99 10.02 -15.69
C GLY A 150 0.87 10.99 -16.01
N THR A 151 0.42 11.01 -17.27
CA THR A 151 -0.72 11.83 -17.72
C THR A 151 -1.95 11.00 -18.07
N GLY A 152 -1.83 9.70 -17.96
CA GLY A 152 -2.90 8.73 -18.16
C GLY A 152 -3.67 8.86 -19.47
N ALA A 153 -4.73 8.06 -19.59
CA ALA A 153 -5.63 8.11 -20.74
C ALA A 153 -6.42 9.43 -20.84
N LEU A 154 -6.43 10.22 -19.78
CA LEU A 154 -7.18 11.48 -19.70
C LEU A 154 -6.36 12.70 -20.14
N GLY A 155 -5.05 12.54 -20.40
CA GLY A 155 -4.15 13.63 -20.73
C GLY A 155 -3.93 14.64 -19.57
N ILE A 156 -4.30 14.26 -18.34
CA ILE A 156 -4.18 15.08 -17.12
C ILE A 156 -3.15 14.42 -16.20
N PRO A 157 -2.21 15.18 -15.64
CA PRO A 157 -1.24 14.65 -14.68
C PRO A 157 -1.91 13.93 -13.50
N VAL A 158 -1.50 12.69 -13.25
CA VAL A 158 -1.93 11.87 -12.11
C VAL A 158 -0.76 11.70 -11.17
N TYR A 159 -0.98 11.97 -9.89
CA TYR A 159 0.03 11.87 -8.85
C TYR A 159 -0.16 10.60 -8.00
N ALA A 160 0.95 10.07 -7.49
CA ALA A 160 0.95 8.96 -6.54
C ALA A 160 0.06 9.29 -5.33
N ALA A 161 -0.65 8.27 -4.85
CA ALA A 161 -1.52 8.46 -3.71
C ALA A 161 -0.73 8.73 -2.44
N ILE A 162 -1.26 9.60 -1.58
CA ILE A 162 -0.76 9.83 -0.22
C ILE A 162 -1.82 9.41 0.80
N GLY A 163 -1.39 9.03 1.99
CA GLY A 163 -2.32 8.70 3.07
C GLY A 163 -3.14 9.91 3.51
N ASP A 164 -4.31 9.63 4.08
CA ASP A 164 -5.22 10.66 4.60
C ASP A 164 -4.61 11.49 5.73
N ASN A 165 -3.77 10.90 6.59
CA ASN A 165 -3.04 11.63 7.64
C ASN A 165 -2.07 12.64 7.05
N GLN A 166 -1.29 12.26 6.03
CA GLN A 166 -0.36 13.15 5.33
C GLN A 166 -1.11 14.27 4.61
N ALA A 167 -2.22 13.94 3.94
CA ALA A 167 -3.06 14.91 3.26
C ALA A 167 -3.68 15.92 4.26
N ALA A 168 -4.17 15.43 5.40
CA ALA A 168 -4.72 16.27 6.46
C ALA A 168 -3.66 17.22 7.04
N PHE A 169 -2.45 16.71 7.28
CA PHE A 169 -1.34 17.54 7.76
C PHE A 169 -0.98 18.64 6.74
N LEU A 170 -0.79 18.28 5.48
CA LEU A 170 -0.47 19.23 4.41
C LEU A 170 -1.56 20.30 4.26
N GLY A 171 -2.84 19.91 4.35
CA GLY A 171 -3.96 20.83 4.28
C GLY A 171 -4.11 21.75 5.49
N ALA A 172 -3.60 21.34 6.66
CA ALA A 172 -3.71 22.09 7.91
C ALA A 172 -2.54 23.07 8.14
N VAL A 173 -1.38 22.83 7.55
CA VAL A 173 -0.15 23.62 7.85
C VAL A 173 -0.08 24.92 7.04
N GLY A 174 -0.93 25.13 6.04
CA GLY A 174 -0.90 26.35 5.23
C GLY A 174 0.40 26.47 4.41
N ASP A 175 0.81 27.70 4.15
CA ASP A 175 2.04 27.97 3.40
C ASP A 175 3.27 27.47 4.17
N LEU A 176 3.94 26.45 3.63
CA LEU A 176 5.26 25.96 4.05
C LEU A 176 6.34 26.69 3.26
#